data_08c2ace16625327b3d3a07a5d480ab0a
#
_entry.id   08c2ace16625327b3d3a07a5d480ab0a
#
_cell.length_a   1.000
_cell.length_b   1.000
_cell.length_c   1.000
_cell.angle_alpha   90.00
_cell.angle_beta   90.00
_cell.angle_gamma   90.00
#
_symmetry.space_group_name_H-M   'P 1'
#
loop_
_entity.id
_entity.type
_entity.pdbx_description
1 polymer ?
#
loop_
_entity_poly.entity_id
_entity_poly.type
_entity_poly.pdbx_seq_one_letter_code
_entity_poly.pdbx_strand_id
1 'polypeptide(L)'
;QSYTGHQIRPTVKDSNNNTQITAKLGTVNIDLGQFTISYPDSKDANKEVGTGTLTLAPKASNKNFTGSKEVSFKIVGQKIIWSNDVANAFKVYDANGKEVNVANQSFIYDGKAHTFASATFNYSYTDPITHKTVKLEEGKDFEIKYFHNVTGNANHEAYIAVVGKGNYAGNNDTTNQVFEDENGQKVNAITYKKFTIT
;
A
#
# COMPACT_ATOMS: atom_id res chain seq x y z
N GLN A 1 7.15 -9.52 -0.97
CA GLN A 1 7.73 -8.58 0.00
C GLN A 1 6.97 -7.25 -0.07
N SER A 2 6.77 -6.57 1.06
CA SER A 2 6.15 -5.25 1.09
C SER A 2 7.20 -4.14 0.90
N TYR A 3 6.80 -3.05 0.27
CA TYR A 3 7.60 -1.82 0.19
C TYR A 3 7.97 -1.34 1.60
N THR A 4 9.23 -0.94 1.78
CA THR A 4 9.76 -0.50 3.08
C THR A 4 10.41 0.89 3.02
N GLY A 5 10.51 1.51 1.83
CA GLY A 5 11.32 2.70 1.61
C GLY A 5 12.82 2.42 1.42
N HIS A 6 13.23 1.18 1.54
CA HIS A 6 14.63 0.74 1.46
C HIS A 6 14.79 -0.42 0.48
N GLN A 7 16.04 -0.70 0.08
CA GLN A 7 16.34 -1.87 -0.73
C GLN A 7 15.90 -3.15 -0.01
N ILE A 8 15.06 -3.94 -0.65
CA ILE A 8 14.55 -5.20 -0.13
C ILE A 8 15.51 -6.32 -0.52
N ARG A 9 15.98 -7.07 0.49
CA ARG A 9 16.91 -8.18 0.37
C ARG A 9 16.32 -9.42 1.05
N PRO A 10 15.42 -10.17 0.39
CA PRO A 10 14.87 -11.38 0.98
C PRO A 10 15.96 -12.36 1.38
N THR A 11 15.85 -12.92 2.58
CA THR A 11 16.76 -13.97 3.08
C THR A 11 16.09 -15.34 2.99
N VAL A 12 16.83 -16.42 3.19
CA VAL A 12 16.25 -17.78 3.18
C VAL A 12 15.11 -17.87 4.19
N LYS A 13 15.31 -17.26 5.37
CA LYS A 13 14.30 -17.15 6.40
C LYS A 13 14.26 -15.70 6.90
N ASP A 14 13.07 -15.18 7.20
CA ASP A 14 12.91 -13.89 7.83
C ASP A 14 13.21 -13.92 9.35
N SER A 15 13.09 -12.77 10.02
CA SER A 15 13.30 -12.64 11.46
C SER A 15 12.34 -13.50 12.32
N ASN A 16 11.21 -13.90 11.75
CA ASN A 16 10.20 -14.74 12.40
C ASN A 16 10.37 -16.24 12.02
N ASN A 17 11.51 -16.61 11.39
CA ASN A 17 11.84 -17.96 10.93
C ASN A 17 10.92 -18.48 9.80
N ASN A 18 10.14 -17.61 9.10
CA ASN A 18 9.37 -18.00 7.93
C ASN A 18 10.27 -18.11 6.70
N THR A 19 10.10 -19.19 5.94
CA THR A 19 10.87 -19.43 4.72
C THR A 19 10.44 -18.45 3.62
N GLN A 20 11.38 -17.63 3.13
CA GLN A 20 11.16 -16.66 2.06
C GLN A 20 11.70 -17.13 0.71
N ILE A 21 12.80 -17.90 0.71
CA ILE A 21 13.43 -18.42 -0.50
C ILE A 21 13.51 -19.94 -0.40
N THR A 22 13.08 -20.62 -1.45
CA THR A 22 13.25 -22.07 -1.63
C THR A 22 13.90 -22.36 -2.97
N ALA A 23 14.71 -23.40 -3.04
CA ALA A 23 15.23 -23.90 -4.31
C ALA A 23 14.86 -25.38 -4.47
N LYS A 24 14.56 -25.79 -5.72
CA LYS A 24 14.20 -27.16 -6.05
C LYS A 24 14.87 -27.59 -7.35
N LEU A 25 15.25 -28.86 -7.42
CA LEU A 25 15.59 -29.54 -8.66
C LEU A 25 14.51 -30.61 -8.91
N GLY A 26 13.60 -30.33 -9.83
CA GLY A 26 12.38 -31.12 -9.95
C GLY A 26 11.53 -31.00 -8.67
N THR A 27 11.29 -32.13 -7.99
CA THR A 27 10.53 -32.18 -6.72
C THR A 27 11.45 -32.13 -5.48
N VAL A 28 12.78 -32.23 -5.65
CA VAL A 28 13.73 -32.29 -4.55
C VAL A 28 14.12 -30.91 -4.06
N ASN A 29 14.01 -30.67 -2.76
CA ASN A 29 14.47 -29.43 -2.15
C ASN A 29 16.00 -29.37 -2.13
N ILE A 30 16.55 -28.22 -2.52
CA ILE A 30 17.99 -27.95 -2.49
C ILE A 30 18.32 -27.15 -1.23
N ASP A 31 19.38 -27.57 -0.53
CA ASP A 31 19.91 -26.82 0.60
C ASP A 31 20.56 -25.52 0.13
N LEU A 32 19.92 -24.41 0.45
CA LEU A 32 20.38 -23.04 0.12
C LEU A 32 21.63 -22.63 0.89
N GLY A 33 22.02 -23.36 1.94
CA GLY A 33 23.30 -23.17 2.63
C GLY A 33 24.52 -23.38 1.74
N GLN A 34 24.36 -24.08 0.61
CA GLN A 34 25.42 -24.35 -0.39
C GLN A 34 25.53 -23.21 -1.43
N PHE A 35 24.72 -22.17 -1.35
CA PHE A 35 24.68 -21.06 -2.30
C PHE A 35 24.97 -19.72 -1.62
N THR A 36 25.48 -18.81 -2.42
CA THR A 36 25.55 -17.37 -2.10
C THR A 36 24.35 -16.69 -2.72
N ILE A 37 23.66 -15.86 -1.93
CA ILE A 37 22.59 -14.98 -2.40
C ILE A 37 23.18 -13.58 -2.52
N SER A 38 23.08 -12.97 -3.69
CA SER A 38 23.52 -11.61 -3.95
C SER A 38 22.37 -10.77 -4.50
N TYR A 39 22.49 -9.48 -4.35
CA TYR A 39 21.49 -8.48 -4.77
C TYR A 39 22.16 -7.43 -5.65
N PRO A 40 21.39 -6.71 -6.49
CA PRO A 40 21.96 -5.59 -7.24
C PRO A 40 22.66 -4.59 -6.30
N ASP A 41 23.82 -4.07 -6.74
CA ASP A 41 24.64 -3.17 -5.94
C ASP A 41 24.01 -1.78 -5.72
N SER A 42 23.13 -1.35 -6.64
CA SER A 42 22.45 -0.08 -6.51
C SER A 42 21.52 -0.10 -5.30
N LYS A 43 21.67 0.87 -4.41
CA LYS A 43 20.80 1.08 -3.24
C LYS A 43 19.32 1.36 -3.61
N ASP A 44 19.07 1.77 -4.84
CA ASP A 44 17.73 2.05 -5.38
C ASP A 44 17.13 0.84 -6.10
N ALA A 45 17.92 -0.21 -6.33
CA ALA A 45 17.38 -1.47 -6.83
C ALA A 45 16.56 -2.18 -5.76
N ASN A 46 15.56 -2.95 -6.16
CA ASN A 46 14.67 -3.71 -5.26
C ASN A 46 13.99 -2.82 -4.19
N LYS A 47 13.72 -1.57 -4.50
CA LYS A 47 13.14 -0.62 -3.55
C LYS A 47 11.68 -0.35 -3.84
N GLU A 48 11.36 0.01 -5.08
CA GLU A 48 10.03 0.44 -5.48
C GLU A 48 9.08 -0.74 -5.71
N VAL A 49 7.78 -0.49 -5.63
CA VAL A 49 6.75 -1.47 -5.98
C VAL A 49 6.95 -1.97 -7.41
N GLY A 50 6.88 -3.28 -7.59
CA GLY A 50 7.14 -3.92 -8.88
C GLY A 50 7.88 -5.24 -8.74
N THR A 51 8.92 -5.43 -9.55
CA THR A 51 9.74 -6.63 -9.56
C THR A 51 11.13 -6.34 -9.00
N GLY A 52 11.49 -7.06 -7.94
CA GLY A 52 12.85 -7.12 -7.44
C GLY A 52 13.58 -8.35 -7.95
N THR A 53 14.92 -8.36 -7.91
CA THR A 53 15.74 -9.48 -8.32
C THR A 53 16.82 -9.82 -7.30
N LEU A 54 17.22 -11.07 -7.28
CA LEU A 54 18.38 -11.58 -6.56
C LEU A 54 19.08 -12.64 -7.42
N THR A 55 20.34 -12.91 -7.14
CA THR A 55 21.12 -13.94 -7.83
C THR A 55 21.53 -15.02 -6.84
N LEU A 56 21.31 -16.28 -7.23
CA LEU A 56 21.83 -17.46 -6.55
C LEU A 56 23.03 -17.97 -7.32
N ALA A 57 24.17 -18.14 -6.64
CA ALA A 57 25.37 -18.77 -7.19
C ALA A 57 25.88 -19.83 -6.24
N PRO A 58 26.34 -21.01 -6.72
CA PRO A 58 26.94 -22.01 -5.86
C PRO A 58 28.18 -21.44 -5.17
N LYS A 59 28.40 -21.78 -3.89
CA LYS A 59 29.68 -21.50 -3.22
C LYS A 59 30.84 -22.24 -3.89
N ALA A 60 32.05 -21.72 -3.80
CA ALA A 60 33.23 -22.33 -4.40
C ALA A 60 33.47 -23.78 -3.95
N SER A 61 33.02 -24.14 -2.75
CA SER A 61 33.08 -25.51 -2.22
C SER A 61 32.06 -26.47 -2.84
N ASN A 62 31.06 -25.96 -3.53
CA ASN A 62 30.00 -26.76 -4.14
C ASN A 62 30.49 -27.33 -5.47
N LYS A 63 30.52 -28.68 -5.59
CA LYS A 63 30.96 -29.40 -6.81
C LYS A 63 29.79 -29.94 -7.65
N ASN A 64 28.56 -29.80 -7.15
CA ASN A 64 27.36 -30.39 -7.76
C ASN A 64 26.58 -29.43 -8.65
N PHE A 65 26.80 -28.13 -8.46
CA PHE A 65 26.09 -27.07 -9.19
C PHE A 65 27.09 -26.08 -9.77
N THR A 66 26.78 -25.56 -10.95
CA THR A 66 27.60 -24.55 -11.66
C THR A 66 26.73 -23.43 -12.18
N GLY A 67 27.36 -22.30 -12.49
CA GLY A 67 26.65 -21.11 -13.00
C GLY A 67 25.90 -20.34 -11.93
N SER A 68 25.08 -19.41 -12.38
CA SER A 68 24.23 -18.58 -11.51
C SER A 68 22.80 -18.52 -12.03
N LYS A 69 21.87 -18.24 -11.16
CA LYS A 69 20.45 -18.08 -11.50
C LYS A 69 19.93 -16.76 -10.93
N GLU A 70 19.45 -15.87 -11.81
CA GLU A 70 18.67 -14.74 -11.40
C GLU A 70 17.24 -15.19 -11.06
N VAL A 71 16.72 -14.70 -9.96
CA VAL A 71 15.39 -14.97 -9.45
C VAL A 71 14.68 -13.65 -9.20
N SER A 72 13.47 -13.50 -9.71
CA SER A 72 12.64 -12.33 -9.44
C SER A 72 11.67 -12.59 -8.30
N PHE A 73 11.32 -11.51 -7.58
CA PHE A 73 10.28 -11.49 -6.55
C PHE A 73 9.41 -10.25 -6.67
N LYS A 74 8.17 -10.33 -6.19
CA LYS A 74 7.25 -9.20 -6.23
C LYS A 74 7.43 -8.30 -5.01
N ILE A 75 7.51 -6.99 -5.24
CA ILE A 75 7.42 -5.94 -4.24
C ILE A 75 6.01 -5.34 -4.34
N VAL A 76 5.24 -5.42 -3.28
CA VAL A 76 3.88 -4.89 -3.18
C VAL A 76 3.85 -3.63 -2.33
N GLY A 77 2.82 -2.82 -2.50
CA GLY A 77 2.65 -1.57 -1.75
C GLY A 77 2.65 -1.77 -0.23
N GLN A 78 3.14 -0.77 0.47
CA GLN A 78 3.08 -0.72 1.93
C GLN A 78 1.64 -0.45 2.37
N LYS A 79 1.18 -1.19 3.38
CA LYS A 79 -0.07 -0.91 4.07
C LYS A 79 0.09 0.27 5.03
N ILE A 80 -0.88 1.17 5.00
CA ILE A 80 -1.12 2.08 6.12
C ILE A 80 -2.23 1.43 6.95
N ILE A 81 -1.88 0.97 8.14
CA ILE A 81 -2.84 0.34 9.06
C ILE A 81 -3.73 1.44 9.62
N TRP A 82 -5.04 1.26 9.50
CA TRP A 82 -6.00 2.22 10.04
C TRP A 82 -5.84 2.37 11.56
N SER A 83 -5.89 3.61 12.01
CA SER A 83 -5.86 4.00 13.42
C SER A 83 -6.59 5.33 13.59
N ASN A 84 -6.83 5.74 14.82
CA ASN A 84 -7.37 7.07 15.10
C ASN A 84 -6.48 8.19 14.55
N ASP A 85 -5.17 8.03 14.57
CA ASP A 85 -4.23 9.01 14.02
C ASP A 85 -4.38 9.14 12.51
N VAL A 86 -4.54 8.01 11.80
CA VAL A 86 -4.83 8.00 10.36
C VAL A 86 -6.17 8.68 10.08
N ALA A 87 -7.23 8.35 10.82
CA ALA A 87 -8.54 8.95 10.65
C ALA A 87 -8.54 10.46 10.93
N ASN A 88 -7.86 10.90 11.99
CA ASN A 88 -7.74 12.30 12.39
C ASN A 88 -6.86 13.14 11.45
N ALA A 89 -5.92 12.50 10.73
CA ALA A 89 -5.11 13.15 9.72
C ALA A 89 -5.92 13.55 8.48
N PHE A 90 -7.11 12.95 8.27
CA PHE A 90 -8.00 13.24 7.16
C PHE A 90 -9.05 14.27 7.56
N LYS A 91 -8.92 15.49 7.03
CA LYS A 91 -9.80 16.62 7.31
C LYS A 91 -10.48 17.12 6.04
N VAL A 92 -11.71 17.55 6.19
CA VAL A 92 -12.57 18.07 5.11
C VAL A 92 -13.10 19.43 5.51
N TYR A 93 -13.17 20.36 4.56
CA TYR A 93 -13.48 21.75 4.84
C TYR A 93 -14.61 22.29 3.95
N ASP A 94 -15.41 23.19 4.49
CA ASP A 94 -16.41 23.97 3.76
C ASP A 94 -15.76 25.14 2.98
N ALA A 95 -16.60 25.92 2.27
CA ALA A 95 -16.17 27.07 1.48
C ALA A 95 -15.56 28.21 2.31
N ASN A 96 -15.78 28.22 3.62
CA ASN A 96 -15.22 29.21 4.55
C ASN A 96 -13.91 28.72 5.19
N GLY A 97 -13.41 27.53 4.79
CA GLY A 97 -12.22 26.91 5.36
C GLY A 97 -12.41 26.30 6.74
N LYS A 98 -13.66 26.13 7.19
CA LYS A 98 -13.99 25.51 8.47
C LYS A 98 -14.04 23.99 8.30
N GLU A 99 -13.41 23.25 9.21
CA GLU A 99 -13.50 21.78 9.24
C GLU A 99 -14.93 21.35 9.50
N VAL A 100 -15.43 20.41 8.67
CA VAL A 100 -16.80 19.88 8.77
C VAL A 100 -16.80 18.42 9.23
N ASN A 101 -17.80 18.08 10.05
CA ASN A 101 -18.10 16.67 10.31
C ASN A 101 -18.86 16.10 9.10
N VAL A 102 -18.18 15.35 8.28
CA VAL A 102 -18.71 14.79 7.02
C VAL A 102 -19.91 13.90 7.25
N ALA A 103 -19.94 13.12 8.35
CA ALA A 103 -21.06 12.23 8.67
C ALA A 103 -22.40 12.96 8.92
N ASN A 104 -22.33 14.24 9.24
CA ASN A 104 -23.51 15.09 9.46
C ASN A 104 -23.92 15.88 8.20
N GLN A 105 -23.26 15.64 7.06
CA GLN A 105 -23.56 16.34 5.80
C GLN A 105 -24.55 15.54 4.97
N SER A 106 -25.58 16.23 4.48
CA SER A 106 -26.58 15.70 3.56
C SER A 106 -26.76 16.66 2.41
N PHE A 107 -26.79 16.14 1.20
CA PHE A 107 -27.05 16.90 -0.03
C PHE A 107 -28.33 16.37 -0.67
N ILE A 108 -29.10 17.29 -1.27
CA ILE A 108 -30.29 16.93 -2.06
C ILE A 108 -29.80 16.51 -3.45
N TYR A 109 -30.30 15.35 -3.93
CA TYR A 109 -30.02 14.91 -5.29
C TYR A 109 -30.47 15.96 -6.32
N ASP A 110 -29.53 16.41 -7.15
CA ASP A 110 -29.78 17.36 -8.26
C ASP A 110 -29.17 16.88 -9.60
N GLY A 111 -28.75 15.62 -9.65
CA GLY A 111 -28.11 15.01 -10.83
C GLY A 111 -26.65 15.42 -11.04
N LYS A 112 -26.06 16.17 -10.11
CA LYS A 112 -24.66 16.61 -10.16
C LYS A 112 -23.83 15.95 -9.08
N ALA A 113 -22.50 15.98 -9.27
CA ALA A 113 -21.56 15.51 -8.26
C ALA A 113 -21.48 16.51 -7.10
N HIS A 114 -21.70 16.02 -5.88
CA HIS A 114 -21.55 16.79 -4.64
C HIS A 114 -20.16 16.59 -4.07
N THR A 115 -19.47 17.69 -3.78
CA THR A 115 -18.11 17.71 -3.23
C THR A 115 -17.99 18.76 -2.13
N PHE A 116 -17.00 18.59 -1.27
CA PHE A 116 -16.61 19.63 -0.31
C PHE A 116 -15.63 20.61 -0.95
N ALA A 117 -15.45 21.78 -0.35
CA ALA A 117 -14.59 22.82 -0.91
C ALA A 117 -13.12 22.40 -0.95
N SER A 118 -12.66 21.70 0.09
CA SER A 118 -11.33 21.10 0.11
C SER A 118 -11.25 19.94 1.11
N ALA A 119 -10.23 19.12 0.95
CA ALA A 119 -9.88 18.09 1.90
C ALA A 119 -8.36 17.94 1.96
N THR A 120 -7.83 17.49 3.09
CA THR A 120 -6.40 17.24 3.31
C THR A 120 -6.18 15.94 4.05
N PHE A 121 -5.09 15.25 3.73
CA PHE A 121 -4.62 14.12 4.50
C PHE A 121 -3.17 14.35 4.90
N ASN A 122 -2.96 14.77 6.14
CA ASN A 122 -1.65 15.10 6.68
C ASN A 122 -1.16 13.99 7.61
N TYR A 123 -0.79 12.86 7.00
CA TYR A 123 -0.29 11.70 7.74
C TYR A 123 1.22 11.52 7.56
N SER A 124 1.88 11.19 8.64
CA SER A 124 3.29 10.79 8.66
C SER A 124 3.51 9.66 9.66
N TYR A 125 4.53 8.88 9.43
CA TYR A 125 4.95 7.81 10.34
C TYR A 125 6.47 7.85 10.52
N THR A 126 6.97 7.18 11.56
CA THR A 126 8.41 7.01 11.77
C THR A 126 8.88 5.74 11.06
N ASP A 127 9.81 5.88 10.14
CA ASP A 127 10.48 4.76 9.49
C ASP A 127 11.20 3.89 10.54
N PRO A 128 10.88 2.61 10.66
CA PRO A 128 11.43 1.75 11.71
C PRO A 128 12.92 1.47 11.55
N ILE A 129 13.51 1.71 10.37
CA ILE A 129 14.93 1.45 10.09
C ILE A 129 15.76 2.71 10.31
N THR A 130 15.33 3.83 9.75
CA THR A 130 16.10 5.09 9.83
C THR A 130 15.70 5.99 10.98
N HIS A 131 14.58 5.69 11.65
CA HIS A 131 13.95 6.52 12.68
C HIS A 131 13.63 7.95 12.22
N LYS A 132 13.50 8.17 10.89
CA LYS A 132 13.12 9.46 10.33
C LYS A 132 11.62 9.49 10.08
N THR A 133 11.05 10.69 10.17
CA THR A 133 9.65 10.93 9.80
C THR A 133 9.50 10.85 8.29
N VAL A 134 8.56 10.01 7.84
CA VAL A 134 8.10 9.92 6.44
C VAL A 134 6.72 10.53 6.38
N LYS A 135 6.57 11.59 5.59
CA LYS A 135 5.29 12.25 5.31
C LYS A 135 4.76 11.77 3.96
N LEU A 136 3.49 11.39 3.91
CA LEU A 136 2.83 11.02 2.66
C LEU A 136 2.46 12.27 1.85
N GLU A 137 2.60 12.18 0.51
CA GLU A 137 2.39 13.27 -0.43
C GLU A 137 1.20 12.97 -1.36
N GLU A 138 0.25 13.90 -1.47
CA GLU A 138 -0.86 13.79 -2.41
C GLU A 138 -0.36 13.77 -3.85
N GLY A 139 -1.01 12.97 -4.69
CA GLY A 139 -0.64 12.77 -6.09
C GLY A 139 0.48 11.74 -6.31
N LYS A 140 1.33 11.50 -5.31
CA LYS A 140 2.42 10.52 -5.35
C LYS A 140 2.08 9.26 -4.53
N ASP A 141 1.76 9.45 -3.26
CA ASP A 141 1.56 8.37 -2.30
C ASP A 141 0.08 8.06 -2.07
N PHE A 142 -0.80 9.03 -2.30
CA PHE A 142 -2.25 8.89 -2.23
C PHE A 142 -2.96 9.89 -3.14
N GLU A 143 -4.27 9.67 -3.31
CA GLU A 143 -5.22 10.60 -3.92
C GLU A 143 -6.47 10.69 -3.05
N ILE A 144 -7.11 11.87 -3.00
CA ILE A 144 -8.43 12.04 -2.38
C ILE A 144 -9.48 11.93 -3.48
N LYS A 145 -10.41 10.98 -3.32
CA LYS A 145 -11.45 10.66 -4.31
C LYS A 145 -12.83 10.64 -3.71
N TYR A 146 -13.82 10.93 -4.55
CA TYR A 146 -15.23 10.81 -4.23
C TYR A 146 -15.81 9.57 -4.92
N PHE A 147 -16.81 8.95 -4.27
CA PHE A 147 -17.54 7.80 -4.77
C PHE A 147 -19.01 7.94 -4.42
N HIS A 148 -19.89 7.50 -5.31
CA HIS A 148 -21.35 7.64 -5.18
C HIS A 148 -21.83 9.07 -4.93
N ASN A 149 -21.03 10.08 -5.27
CA ASN A 149 -21.28 11.46 -4.91
C ASN A 149 -22.25 12.19 -5.86
N VAL A 150 -22.91 11.47 -6.78
CA VAL A 150 -24.01 11.97 -7.60
C VAL A 150 -25.36 11.51 -7.05
N THR A 151 -25.51 10.21 -6.80
CA THR A 151 -26.80 9.60 -6.44
C THR A 151 -26.82 8.97 -5.05
N GLY A 152 -25.67 8.82 -4.39
CA GLY A 152 -25.51 7.89 -3.28
C GLY A 152 -25.55 6.41 -3.76
N ASN A 153 -25.20 5.49 -2.89
CA ASN A 153 -25.43 4.06 -3.08
C ASN A 153 -26.88 3.67 -2.71
N ALA A 154 -27.21 2.40 -2.66
CA ALA A 154 -28.53 1.89 -2.27
C ALA A 154 -29.00 2.36 -0.86
N ASN A 155 -28.08 2.78 0.00
CA ASN A 155 -28.36 3.34 1.33
C ASN A 155 -28.26 4.88 1.36
N HIS A 156 -28.22 5.54 0.21
CA HIS A 156 -27.99 6.98 0.06
C HIS A 156 -26.64 7.48 0.59
N GLU A 157 -25.67 6.59 0.73
CA GLU A 157 -24.33 6.93 1.20
C GLU A 157 -23.42 7.31 0.03
N ALA A 158 -22.69 8.38 0.21
CA ALA A 158 -21.58 8.79 -0.64
C ALA A 158 -20.30 8.87 0.19
N TYR A 159 -19.15 8.76 -0.46
CA TYR A 159 -17.87 8.67 0.23
C TYR A 159 -16.89 9.72 -0.29
N ILE A 160 -16.10 10.26 0.62
CA ILE A 160 -14.82 10.91 0.32
C ILE A 160 -13.71 10.08 0.96
N ALA A 161 -12.72 9.66 0.19
CA ALA A 161 -11.74 8.66 0.60
C ALA A 161 -10.31 9.05 0.21
N VAL A 162 -9.36 8.69 1.08
CA VAL A 162 -7.93 8.69 0.80
C VAL A 162 -7.56 7.33 0.25
N VAL A 163 -7.20 7.26 -1.02
CA VAL A 163 -6.84 6.03 -1.73
C VAL A 163 -5.33 6.00 -1.95
N GLY A 164 -4.68 4.94 -1.51
CA GLY A 164 -3.23 4.78 -1.66
C GLY A 164 -2.81 4.67 -3.13
N LYS A 165 -1.66 5.25 -3.47
CA LYS A 165 -1.08 5.30 -4.81
C LYS A 165 0.40 4.93 -4.77
N GLY A 166 0.96 4.52 -5.91
CA GLY A 166 2.39 4.21 -6.01
C GLY A 166 2.82 3.16 -4.99
N ASN A 167 3.79 3.50 -4.15
CA ASN A 167 4.32 2.61 -3.12
C ASN A 167 3.34 2.30 -1.98
N TYR A 168 2.21 3.00 -1.91
CA TYR A 168 1.14 2.79 -0.94
C TYR A 168 -0.15 2.28 -1.60
N ALA A 169 -0.11 1.97 -2.91
CA ALA A 169 -1.20 1.29 -3.59
C ALA A 169 -1.34 -0.15 -3.05
N GLY A 170 -2.57 -0.58 -2.82
CA GLY A 170 -2.84 -1.92 -2.28
C GLY A 170 -2.92 -1.94 -0.77
N ASN A 171 -3.35 -0.84 -0.16
CA ASN A 171 -3.79 -0.86 1.22
C ASN A 171 -4.98 -1.81 1.35
N ASN A 172 -4.69 -3.05 1.73
CA ASN A 172 -5.64 -4.14 1.90
C ASN A 172 -5.94 -4.35 3.39
N ASP A 173 -6.14 -3.29 4.15
CA ASP A 173 -6.73 -3.47 5.45
C ASP A 173 -8.19 -3.88 5.26
N THR A 174 -8.40 -5.20 5.29
CA THR A 174 -9.67 -5.83 4.98
C THR A 174 -10.72 -5.62 6.05
N THR A 175 -10.41 -4.93 7.13
CA THR A 175 -11.29 -4.95 8.30
C THR A 175 -12.23 -3.75 8.38
N ASN A 176 -11.83 -2.54 7.98
CA ASN A 176 -12.66 -1.36 8.28
C ASN A 176 -12.70 -0.25 7.22
N GLN A 177 -11.92 -0.33 6.14
CA GLN A 177 -11.78 0.77 5.18
C GLN A 177 -12.07 0.30 3.75
N VAL A 178 -13.06 -0.58 3.62
CA VAL A 178 -13.50 -1.16 2.34
C VAL A 178 -14.95 -0.78 2.08
N PHE A 179 -15.21 -0.28 0.89
CA PHE A 179 -16.56 -0.04 0.36
C PHE A 179 -16.56 -0.39 -1.15
N GLU A 180 -17.72 -0.38 -1.79
CA GLU A 180 -17.86 -0.58 -3.22
C GLU A 180 -17.98 0.77 -3.93
N ASP A 181 -17.35 0.89 -5.11
CA ASP A 181 -17.51 2.04 -6.00
C ASP A 181 -18.80 1.92 -6.85
N GLU A 182 -19.04 2.88 -7.73
CA GLU A 182 -20.21 2.94 -8.62
C GLU A 182 -20.34 1.74 -9.56
N ASN A 183 -19.25 0.98 -9.76
CA ASN A 183 -19.17 -0.20 -10.61
C ASN A 183 -19.22 -1.51 -9.81
N GLY A 184 -19.46 -1.42 -8.48
CA GLY A 184 -19.44 -2.57 -7.58
C GLY A 184 -18.03 -3.13 -7.31
N GLN A 185 -16.97 -2.36 -7.64
CA GLN A 185 -15.60 -2.76 -7.36
C GLN A 185 -15.20 -2.35 -5.94
N LYS A 186 -14.53 -3.26 -5.24
CA LYS A 186 -14.05 -2.99 -3.89
C LYS A 186 -12.93 -1.95 -3.90
N VAL A 187 -13.14 -0.87 -3.19
CA VAL A 187 -12.14 0.17 -2.90
C VAL A 187 -11.56 -0.08 -1.51
N ASN A 188 -10.24 -0.29 -1.45
CA ASN A 188 -9.50 -0.37 -0.19
C ASN A 188 -8.87 0.99 0.09
N ALA A 189 -9.55 1.81 0.86
CA ALA A 189 -9.05 3.13 1.22
C ALA A 189 -8.06 3.07 2.40
N ILE A 190 -7.16 4.04 2.50
CA ILE A 190 -6.38 4.31 3.71
C ILE A 190 -7.32 4.74 4.83
N THR A 191 -8.23 5.65 4.51
CA THR A 191 -9.35 6.08 5.36
C THR A 191 -10.43 6.71 4.48
N TYR A 192 -11.67 6.75 4.97
CA TYR A 192 -12.76 7.42 4.29
C TYR A 192 -13.75 8.04 5.28
N LYS A 193 -14.57 8.94 4.79
CA LYS A 193 -15.72 9.51 5.51
C LYS A 193 -16.96 9.38 4.63
N LYS A 194 -18.12 9.18 5.27
CA LYS A 194 -19.42 9.06 4.60
C LYS A 194 -20.25 10.32 4.76
N PHE A 195 -21.00 10.67 3.72
CA PHE A 195 -22.06 11.68 3.73
C PHE A 195 -23.29 11.14 2.99
N THR A 196 -24.41 11.84 3.06
CA THR A 196 -25.68 11.37 2.52
C THR A 196 -26.09 12.18 1.30
N ILE A 197 -26.73 11.52 0.30
CA ILE A 197 -27.43 12.15 -0.82
C ILE A 197 -28.87 11.67 -0.80
N THR A 198 -29.85 12.58 -0.66
CA THR A 198 -31.29 12.30 -0.49
C THR A 198 -32.12 12.91 -1.60
#